data_cbaa238d6771e8f43302e09524b9b651
#
_entry.id   cbaa238d6771e8f43302e09524b9b651
#
_cell.length_a   1.000
_cell.length_b   1.000
_cell.length_c   1.000
_cell.angle_alpha   90.00
_cell.angle_beta   90.00
_cell.angle_gamma   90.00
#
_symmetry.space_group_name_H-M   'P 1'
#
loop_
_entity.id
_entity.type
_entity.pdbx_description
1 polymer ?
#
loop_
_entity_poly.entity_id
_entity_poly.type
_entity_poly.pdbx_seq_one_letter_code
_entity_poly.pdbx_strand_id
1 'polypeptide(L)'
;MLTWVDGHPQDAVPAADRGLQYGDGLFETVLIDQSHALVWDQHLERLRRGCRALRLPDPPIAALEADRDSLCARGPAEAVLKIILTAGGEGRGYARPQPHTWRRILSLAPAPEWPLAEYRDGIRVRWCRQLWFPDAALAGIKHLNRLTQVRARAEWDDPQIAEGLIRDADGRVVGGTMSNVFVVRDGDLLTPGLWHCGVAGTMRARVMMTATVQGLPVRETALSVTDC
;
A
#
# COMPACT_ATOMS: atom_id res chain seq x y z
N MET A 1 -16.54 -8.11 8.64
CA MET A 1 -16.03 -7.28 7.52
C MET A 1 -17.23 -6.87 6.67
N LEU A 2 -17.39 -5.58 6.40
CA LEU A 2 -18.41 -5.06 5.47
C LEU A 2 -17.73 -4.87 4.11
N THR A 3 -18.34 -5.38 3.04
CA THR A 3 -17.74 -5.25 1.69
C THR A 3 -18.78 -4.72 0.72
N TRP A 4 -18.34 -3.78 -0.11
CA TRP A 4 -19.13 -3.20 -1.20
C TRP A 4 -18.36 -3.32 -2.51
N VAL A 5 -19.08 -3.64 -3.57
CA VAL A 5 -18.57 -3.66 -4.93
C VAL A 5 -19.44 -2.73 -5.79
N ASP A 6 -18.80 -1.75 -6.40
CA ASP A 6 -19.42 -0.72 -7.25
C ASP A 6 -20.61 0.00 -6.59
N GLY A 7 -20.49 0.28 -5.28
CA GLY A 7 -21.50 0.98 -4.51
C GLY A 7 -22.62 0.11 -3.95
N HIS A 8 -22.55 -1.20 -4.08
CA HIS A 8 -23.57 -2.14 -3.61
C HIS A 8 -23.00 -3.12 -2.57
N PRO A 9 -23.75 -3.41 -1.48
CA PRO A 9 -23.36 -4.44 -0.51
C PRO A 9 -23.28 -5.82 -1.17
N GLN A 10 -22.06 -6.27 -1.43
CA GLN A 10 -21.78 -7.61 -1.96
C GLN A 10 -20.28 -7.91 -1.79
N ASP A 11 -19.90 -9.19 -1.82
CA ASP A 11 -18.54 -9.68 -1.63
C ASP A 11 -18.02 -10.50 -2.83
N ALA A 12 -18.71 -10.45 -3.95
CA ALA A 12 -18.36 -11.17 -5.16
C ALA A 12 -17.98 -10.22 -6.30
N VAL A 13 -16.98 -10.63 -7.07
CA VAL A 13 -16.57 -9.98 -8.31
C VAL A 13 -16.62 -11.00 -9.45
N PRO A 14 -16.91 -10.57 -10.69
CA PRO A 14 -16.87 -11.47 -11.84
C PRO A 14 -15.49 -12.11 -12.04
N ALA A 15 -15.45 -13.38 -12.42
CA ALA A 15 -14.21 -14.08 -12.74
C ALA A 15 -13.42 -13.42 -13.89
N ALA A 16 -14.10 -12.63 -14.72
CA ALA A 16 -13.48 -11.85 -15.80
C ALA A 16 -12.81 -10.54 -15.32
N ASP A 17 -12.90 -10.21 -14.03
CA ASP A 17 -12.25 -8.98 -13.51
C ASP A 17 -10.75 -8.99 -13.74
N ARG A 18 -10.22 -7.91 -14.32
CA ARG A 18 -8.81 -7.81 -14.72
C ARG A 18 -7.87 -7.72 -13.52
N GLY A 19 -8.34 -7.20 -12.39
CA GLY A 19 -7.59 -7.23 -11.13
C GLY A 19 -7.37 -8.67 -10.66
N LEU A 20 -8.39 -9.53 -10.78
CA LEU A 20 -8.29 -10.95 -10.47
C LEU A 20 -7.39 -11.70 -11.46
N GLN A 21 -7.56 -11.47 -12.77
CA GLN A 21 -6.85 -12.22 -13.80
C GLN A 21 -5.38 -11.79 -13.99
N TYR A 22 -5.08 -10.50 -13.85
CA TYR A 22 -3.79 -9.93 -14.23
C TYR A 22 -3.17 -9.04 -13.15
N GLY A 23 -3.85 -8.79 -12.03
CA GLY A 23 -3.43 -7.75 -11.08
C GLY A 23 -3.49 -6.34 -11.68
N ASP A 24 -4.35 -6.12 -12.70
CA ASP A 24 -4.50 -4.85 -13.40
C ASP A 24 -5.31 -3.87 -12.54
N GLY A 25 -4.65 -3.23 -11.59
CA GLY A 25 -5.28 -2.33 -10.65
C GLY A 25 -4.38 -1.90 -9.49
N LEU A 26 -4.97 -1.15 -8.60
CA LEU A 26 -4.34 -0.49 -7.46
C LEU A 26 -5.10 -0.82 -6.18
N PHE A 27 -4.46 -0.60 -5.03
CA PHE A 27 -5.17 -0.69 -3.75
C PHE A 27 -4.67 0.33 -2.75
N GLU A 28 -5.54 0.68 -1.82
CA GLU A 28 -5.25 1.51 -0.67
C GLU A 28 -5.66 0.81 0.63
N THR A 29 -5.05 1.24 1.72
CA THR A 29 -5.39 0.81 3.08
C THR A 29 -5.39 2.06 3.94
N VAL A 30 -6.58 2.47 4.37
CA VAL A 30 -6.84 3.74 5.03
C VAL A 30 -7.29 3.48 6.45
N LEU A 31 -6.65 4.10 7.43
CA LEU A 31 -7.12 4.06 8.80
C LEU A 31 -8.34 4.97 8.94
N ILE A 32 -9.40 4.42 9.51
CA ILE A 32 -10.60 5.14 9.91
C ILE A 32 -10.50 5.35 11.43
N ASP A 33 -10.60 6.59 11.85
CA ASP A 33 -10.62 6.98 13.25
C ASP A 33 -11.82 7.90 13.48
N GLN A 34 -12.64 7.59 14.46
CA GLN A 34 -13.92 8.28 14.73
C GLN A 34 -14.77 8.47 13.45
N SER A 35 -14.83 7.42 12.62
CA SER A 35 -15.51 7.39 11.33
C SER A 35 -14.92 8.32 10.26
N HIS A 36 -13.74 8.92 10.49
CA HIS A 36 -13.04 9.76 9.54
C HIS A 36 -11.86 9.03 8.89
N ALA A 37 -11.75 9.10 7.57
CA ALA A 37 -10.63 8.55 6.84
C ALA A 37 -9.38 9.43 7.03
N LEU A 38 -8.38 8.91 7.73
CA LEU A 38 -7.15 9.64 7.98
C LEU A 38 -6.32 9.78 6.69
N VAL A 39 -5.75 10.98 6.51
CA VAL A 39 -4.88 11.33 5.37
C VAL A 39 -5.46 10.99 4.00
N TRP A 40 -6.78 11.10 3.87
CA TRP A 40 -7.54 10.71 2.68
C TRP A 40 -6.97 11.30 1.39
N ASP A 41 -6.68 12.59 1.36
CA ASP A 41 -6.15 13.26 0.16
C ASP A 41 -4.81 12.67 -0.31
N GLN A 42 -3.95 12.23 0.63
CA GLN A 42 -2.69 11.58 0.29
C GLN A 42 -2.91 10.19 -0.33
N HIS A 43 -3.93 9.45 0.13
CA HIS A 43 -4.33 8.19 -0.48
C HIS A 43 -4.88 8.40 -1.89
N LEU A 44 -5.72 9.41 -2.10
CA LEU A 44 -6.23 9.75 -3.42
C LEU A 44 -5.12 10.18 -4.39
N GLU A 45 -4.15 10.98 -3.91
CA GLU A 45 -3.03 11.38 -4.77
C GLU A 45 -2.14 10.18 -5.13
N ARG A 46 -1.95 9.22 -4.21
CA ARG A 46 -1.24 7.98 -4.53
C ARG A 46 -2.01 7.12 -5.55
N LEU A 47 -3.33 7.05 -5.44
CA LEU A 47 -4.17 6.41 -6.46
C LEU A 47 -4.02 7.07 -7.83
N ARG A 48 -4.08 8.42 -7.90
CA ARG A 48 -3.87 9.15 -9.16
C ARG A 48 -2.50 8.86 -9.78
N ARG A 49 -1.43 8.88 -8.97
CA ARG A 49 -0.10 8.50 -9.46
C ARG A 49 -0.08 7.08 -10.01
N GLY A 50 -0.71 6.14 -9.30
CA GLY A 50 -0.84 4.76 -9.74
C GLY A 50 -1.60 4.63 -11.06
N CYS A 51 -2.71 5.34 -11.22
CA CYS A 51 -3.48 5.37 -12.45
C CYS A 51 -2.63 5.87 -13.64
N ARG A 52 -1.90 6.97 -13.46
CA ARG A 52 -0.97 7.48 -14.47
C ARG A 52 0.11 6.46 -14.85
N ALA A 53 0.75 5.82 -13.86
CA ALA A 53 1.79 4.81 -14.10
C ALA A 53 1.25 3.59 -14.84
N LEU A 54 0.03 3.15 -14.52
CA LEU A 54 -0.64 2.04 -15.19
C LEU A 54 -1.34 2.46 -16.50
N ARG A 55 -1.25 3.74 -16.90
CA ARG A 55 -1.98 4.28 -18.06
C ARG A 55 -3.48 4.02 -17.99
N LEU A 56 -4.05 4.17 -16.81
CA LEU A 56 -5.47 4.12 -16.53
C LEU A 56 -6.03 5.54 -16.49
N PRO A 57 -7.32 5.75 -16.75
CA PRO A 57 -7.99 7.02 -16.50
C PRO A 57 -7.85 7.48 -15.05
N ASP A 58 -8.21 8.71 -14.75
CA ASP A 58 -8.27 9.19 -13.37
C ASP A 58 -9.25 8.31 -12.54
N PRO A 59 -8.91 8.05 -11.27
CA PRO A 59 -9.78 7.25 -10.42
C PRO A 59 -11.13 7.95 -10.20
N PRO A 60 -12.22 7.20 -10.05
CA PRO A 60 -13.57 7.75 -9.88
C PRO A 60 -13.78 8.27 -8.44
N ILE A 61 -13.15 9.40 -8.10
CA ILE A 61 -13.04 9.92 -6.74
C ILE A 61 -14.40 10.09 -6.07
N ALA A 62 -15.35 10.76 -6.72
CA ALA A 62 -16.67 11.00 -6.14
C ALA A 62 -17.40 9.69 -5.77
N ALA A 63 -17.24 8.64 -6.58
CA ALA A 63 -17.83 7.33 -6.30
C ALA A 63 -17.09 6.63 -5.13
N LEU A 64 -15.75 6.76 -5.05
CA LEU A 64 -14.98 6.21 -3.93
C LEU A 64 -15.33 6.90 -2.60
N GLU A 65 -15.57 8.20 -2.62
CA GLU A 65 -15.99 8.98 -1.46
C GLU A 65 -17.40 8.58 -0.99
N ALA A 66 -18.34 8.45 -1.91
CA ALA A 66 -19.69 8.00 -1.59
C ALA A 66 -19.71 6.58 -1.01
N ASP A 67 -18.91 5.67 -1.59
CA ASP A 67 -18.78 4.29 -1.11
C ASP A 67 -18.13 4.26 0.30
N ARG A 68 -17.06 5.05 0.53
CA ARG A 68 -16.40 5.22 1.83
C ARG A 68 -17.38 5.72 2.89
N ASP A 69 -18.08 6.81 2.62
CA ASP A 69 -18.99 7.45 3.58
C ASP A 69 -20.13 6.50 3.96
N SER A 70 -20.66 5.79 2.98
CA SER A 70 -21.70 4.79 3.21
C SER A 70 -21.22 3.61 4.05
N LEU A 71 -19.98 3.16 3.89
CA LEU A 71 -19.38 2.10 4.71
C LEU A 71 -19.06 2.59 6.12
N CYS A 72 -18.45 3.78 6.26
CA CYS A 72 -18.12 4.35 7.56
C CYS A 72 -19.37 4.61 8.42
N ALA A 73 -20.49 5.03 7.80
CA ALA A 73 -21.74 5.23 8.50
C ALA A 73 -22.37 3.93 9.08
N ARG A 74 -21.91 2.75 8.62
CA ARG A 74 -22.45 1.43 9.02
C ARG A 74 -21.46 0.55 9.77
N GLY A 75 -20.20 0.94 9.78
CA GLY A 75 -19.13 0.17 10.38
C GLY A 75 -18.69 0.70 11.75
N PRO A 76 -17.65 0.09 12.35
CA PRO A 76 -17.07 0.59 13.59
C PRO A 76 -16.38 1.94 13.37
N ALA A 77 -16.36 2.76 14.42
CA ALA A 77 -15.73 4.07 14.39
C ALA A 77 -14.21 3.99 14.18
N GLU A 78 -13.59 2.91 14.67
CA GLU A 78 -12.18 2.58 14.45
C GLU A 78 -12.07 1.37 13.54
N ALA A 79 -11.51 1.56 12.36
CA ALA A 79 -11.50 0.55 11.31
C ALA A 79 -10.32 0.73 10.34
N VAL A 80 -10.11 -0.28 9.53
CA VAL A 80 -9.29 -0.18 8.32
C VAL A 80 -10.20 -0.33 7.11
N LEU A 81 -10.18 0.67 6.26
CA LEU A 81 -10.82 0.65 4.94
C LEU A 81 -9.78 0.20 3.90
N LYS A 82 -10.03 -0.95 3.30
CA LYS A 82 -9.29 -1.41 2.12
C LYS A 82 -10.06 -1.02 0.87
N ILE A 83 -9.38 -0.35 -0.04
CA ILE A 83 -9.90 0.00 -1.37
C ILE A 83 -9.12 -0.80 -2.39
N ILE A 84 -9.81 -1.52 -3.26
CA ILE A 84 -9.24 -2.14 -4.46
C ILE A 84 -9.92 -1.49 -5.65
N LEU A 85 -9.11 -1.00 -6.58
CA LEU A 85 -9.57 -0.37 -7.81
C LEU A 85 -8.95 -1.12 -8.98
N THR A 86 -9.77 -1.85 -9.74
CA THR A 86 -9.30 -2.62 -10.89
C THR A 86 -9.70 -1.97 -12.21
N ALA A 87 -9.02 -2.36 -13.28
CA ALA A 87 -9.37 -1.94 -14.64
C ALA A 87 -10.67 -2.60 -15.17
N GLY A 88 -11.54 -3.05 -14.26
CA GLY A 88 -12.83 -3.65 -14.58
C GLY A 88 -12.73 -5.05 -15.15
N GLY A 89 -13.76 -5.46 -15.86
CA GLY A 89 -13.87 -6.76 -16.52
C GLY A 89 -14.23 -6.63 -17.98
N GLU A 90 -14.26 -7.77 -18.63
CA GLU A 90 -14.49 -7.96 -20.06
C GLU A 90 -13.33 -7.54 -20.97
N GLY A 91 -13.15 -8.28 -22.02
CA GLY A 91 -12.04 -8.15 -22.95
C GLY A 91 -11.21 -9.43 -23.00
N ARG A 92 -10.57 -9.66 -24.14
CA ARG A 92 -9.74 -10.83 -24.38
C ARG A 92 -8.27 -10.43 -24.34
N GLY A 93 -7.49 -11.16 -23.55
CA GLY A 93 -6.06 -10.92 -23.42
C GLY A 93 -5.72 -9.64 -22.66
N TYR A 94 -4.59 -9.02 -22.96
CA TYR A 94 -4.04 -7.91 -22.18
C TYR A 94 -4.60 -6.53 -22.59
N ALA A 95 -5.23 -6.42 -23.76
CA ALA A 95 -5.87 -5.17 -24.16
C ALA A 95 -7.05 -4.84 -23.22
N ARG A 96 -7.09 -3.61 -22.72
CA ARG A 96 -8.20 -3.14 -21.91
C ARG A 96 -9.39 -2.80 -22.81
N PRO A 97 -10.63 -3.16 -22.42
CA PRO A 97 -11.83 -2.82 -23.18
C PRO A 97 -12.06 -1.32 -23.21
N GLN A 98 -12.77 -0.88 -24.25
CA GLN A 98 -13.24 0.49 -24.39
C GLN A 98 -14.77 0.47 -24.58
N PRO A 99 -15.53 1.34 -23.90
CA PRO A 99 -15.05 2.34 -22.94
C PRO A 99 -14.49 1.70 -21.67
N HIS A 100 -13.60 2.43 -20.97
CA HIS A 100 -13.05 1.96 -19.70
C HIS A 100 -14.13 1.92 -18.62
N THR A 101 -14.16 0.83 -17.84
CA THR A 101 -15.03 0.69 -16.68
C THR A 101 -14.19 0.34 -15.45
N TRP A 102 -14.41 1.07 -14.36
CA TRP A 102 -13.79 0.77 -13.08
C TRP A 102 -14.57 -0.33 -12.34
N ARG A 103 -13.82 -1.20 -11.64
CA ARG A 103 -14.35 -1.99 -10.53
C ARG A 103 -13.84 -1.40 -9.23
N ARG A 104 -14.73 -1.01 -8.33
CA ARG A 104 -14.41 -0.53 -7.01
C ARG A 104 -14.81 -1.58 -6.00
N ILE A 105 -13.87 -2.03 -5.18
CA ILE A 105 -14.12 -2.97 -4.09
C ILE A 105 -13.64 -2.29 -2.81
N LEU A 106 -14.55 -1.98 -1.91
CA LEU A 106 -14.25 -1.37 -0.63
C LEU A 106 -14.65 -2.32 0.48
N SER A 107 -13.71 -2.60 1.39
CA SER A 107 -13.96 -3.46 2.54
C SER A 107 -13.55 -2.76 3.83
N LEU A 108 -14.44 -2.75 4.81
CA LEU A 108 -14.21 -2.19 6.13
C LEU A 108 -14.08 -3.31 7.16
N ALA A 109 -12.98 -3.33 7.90
CA ALA A 109 -12.70 -4.28 8.97
C ALA A 109 -12.26 -3.53 10.22
N PRO A 110 -12.39 -4.11 11.44
CA PRO A 110 -11.82 -3.51 12.65
C PRO A 110 -10.34 -3.16 12.47
N ALA A 111 -9.91 -2.05 13.07
CA ALA A 111 -8.50 -1.69 13.06
C ALA A 111 -7.69 -2.74 13.84
N PRO A 112 -6.48 -3.11 13.39
CA PRO A 112 -5.61 -3.97 14.16
C PRO A 112 -5.14 -3.24 15.41
N GLU A 113 -5.14 -3.94 16.54
CA GLU A 113 -4.56 -3.45 17.77
C GLU A 113 -3.05 -3.76 17.78
N TRP A 114 -2.24 -2.73 18.00
CA TRP A 114 -0.80 -2.89 18.16
C TRP A 114 -0.44 -2.74 19.63
N PRO A 115 0.29 -3.71 20.22
CA PRO A 115 0.70 -3.60 21.62
C PRO A 115 1.55 -2.34 21.86
N LEU A 116 1.26 -1.60 22.91
CA LEU A 116 2.05 -0.40 23.28
C LEU A 116 3.55 -0.71 23.46
N ALA A 117 3.88 -1.94 23.85
CA ALA A 117 5.25 -2.42 23.97
C ALA A 117 6.01 -2.34 22.65
N GLU A 118 5.37 -2.59 21.52
CA GLU A 118 6.01 -2.51 20.19
C GLU A 118 6.44 -1.09 19.84
N TYR A 119 5.69 -0.08 20.28
CA TYR A 119 6.06 1.32 20.10
C TYR A 119 7.20 1.77 21.01
N ARG A 120 7.28 1.20 22.21
CA ARG A 120 8.29 1.57 23.22
C ARG A 120 9.58 0.77 23.06
N ASP A 121 9.47 -0.54 22.89
CA ASP A 121 10.59 -1.48 22.99
C ASP A 121 11.04 -1.94 21.59
N GLY A 122 10.28 -1.59 20.54
CA GLY A 122 10.52 -2.01 19.17
C GLY A 122 9.95 -3.39 18.85
N ILE A 123 10.22 -3.85 17.62
CA ILE A 123 9.78 -5.14 17.10
C ILE A 123 10.96 -5.97 16.61
N ARG A 124 10.79 -7.29 16.61
CA ARG A 124 11.76 -8.18 15.97
C ARG A 124 11.47 -8.24 14.48
N VAL A 125 12.50 -8.01 13.67
CA VAL A 125 12.43 -8.11 12.22
C VAL A 125 13.42 -9.16 11.70
N ARG A 126 13.22 -9.64 10.49
CA ARG A 126 14.15 -10.53 9.79
C ARG A 126 14.50 -10.01 8.41
N TRP A 127 15.61 -10.43 7.87
CA TRP A 127 15.90 -10.28 6.45
C TRP A 127 15.23 -11.39 5.66
N CYS A 128 14.45 -11.01 4.62
CA CYS A 128 13.85 -11.96 3.70
C CYS A 128 14.89 -12.46 2.68
N ARG A 129 14.78 -13.74 2.29
CA ARG A 129 15.50 -14.30 1.15
C ARG A 129 14.89 -13.87 -0.18
N GLN A 130 13.56 -13.65 -0.20
CA GLN A 130 12.86 -13.09 -1.35
C GLN A 130 13.41 -11.70 -1.66
N LEU A 131 13.81 -11.48 -2.89
CA LEU A 131 14.25 -10.18 -3.38
C LEU A 131 13.10 -9.43 -4.04
N TRP A 132 13.18 -8.10 -4.02
CA TRP A 132 12.33 -7.23 -4.80
C TRP A 132 12.99 -6.96 -6.15
N PHE A 133 12.41 -7.49 -7.21
CA PHE A 133 12.93 -7.28 -8.55
C PHE A 133 12.62 -5.86 -9.05
N PRO A 134 13.56 -5.21 -9.73
CA PRO A 134 13.36 -3.86 -10.22
C PRO A 134 12.33 -3.83 -11.35
N ASP A 135 11.42 -2.88 -11.26
CA ASP A 135 10.51 -2.46 -12.30
C ASP A 135 10.28 -0.95 -12.13
N ALA A 136 11.07 -0.15 -12.85
CA ALA A 136 11.05 1.30 -12.72
C ALA A 136 9.69 1.91 -13.08
N ALA A 137 8.91 1.27 -13.95
CA ALA A 137 7.57 1.74 -14.32
C ALA A 137 6.56 1.58 -13.18
N LEU A 138 6.79 0.63 -12.26
CA LEU A 138 5.94 0.35 -11.10
C LEU A 138 6.56 0.80 -9.78
N ALA A 139 7.74 1.41 -9.81
CA ALA A 139 8.44 1.89 -8.62
C ALA A 139 7.59 2.92 -7.86
N GLY A 140 7.44 2.73 -6.55
CA GLY A 140 6.63 3.57 -5.69
C GLY A 140 5.12 3.34 -5.77
N ILE A 141 4.63 2.53 -6.70
CA ILE A 141 3.20 2.31 -6.96
C ILE A 141 2.63 1.18 -6.09
N LYS A 142 1.45 1.40 -5.52
CA LYS A 142 0.72 0.41 -4.71
C LYS A 142 -0.24 -0.39 -5.60
N HIS A 143 0.32 -1.13 -6.59
CA HIS A 143 -0.42 -1.97 -7.54
C HIS A 143 -0.81 -3.33 -6.94
N LEU A 144 -1.70 -4.08 -7.60
CA LEU A 144 -2.21 -5.36 -7.09
C LEU A 144 -1.23 -6.54 -7.17
N ASN A 145 -0.18 -6.45 -7.97
CA ASN A 145 0.82 -7.52 -8.11
C ASN A 145 1.71 -7.57 -6.86
N ARG A 146 1.26 -8.27 -5.81
CA ARG A 146 1.92 -8.35 -4.49
C ARG A 146 2.53 -9.73 -4.20
N LEU A 147 2.77 -10.54 -5.23
CA LEU A 147 3.30 -11.89 -5.04
C LEU A 147 4.70 -11.88 -4.37
N THR A 148 5.51 -10.86 -4.65
CA THR A 148 6.80 -10.67 -3.96
C THR A 148 6.63 -10.57 -2.45
N GLN A 149 5.69 -9.74 -1.97
CA GLN A 149 5.41 -9.59 -0.54
C GLN A 149 4.79 -10.84 0.07
N VAL A 150 3.89 -11.51 -0.66
CA VAL A 150 3.28 -12.78 -0.22
C VAL A 150 4.37 -13.85 -0.04
N ARG A 151 5.28 -14.01 -0.98
CA ARG A 151 6.39 -14.96 -0.90
C ARG A 151 7.37 -14.61 0.22
N ALA A 152 7.69 -13.33 0.38
CA ALA A 152 8.53 -12.86 1.47
C ALA A 152 7.88 -13.18 2.83
N ARG A 153 6.59 -12.85 3.01
CA ARG A 153 5.87 -13.10 4.26
C ARG A 153 5.75 -14.59 4.58
N ALA A 154 5.70 -15.46 3.59
CA ALA A 154 5.64 -16.90 3.75
C ALA A 154 6.97 -17.54 4.23
N GLU A 155 8.02 -16.75 4.44
CA GLU A 155 9.31 -17.28 4.90
C GLU A 155 9.37 -17.57 6.40
N TRP A 156 8.38 -17.17 7.18
CA TRP A 156 8.36 -17.39 8.62
C TRP A 156 6.96 -17.56 9.20
N ASP A 157 6.87 -18.41 10.22
CA ASP A 157 5.67 -18.65 11.04
C ASP A 157 5.89 -18.25 12.51
N ASP A 158 7.10 -17.78 12.86
CA ASP A 158 7.42 -17.32 14.22
C ASP A 158 6.61 -16.06 14.55
N PRO A 159 5.68 -16.11 15.53
CA PRO A 159 4.84 -14.96 15.89
C PRO A 159 5.64 -13.82 16.54
N GLN A 160 6.87 -14.04 16.97
CA GLN A 160 7.72 -13.01 17.52
C GLN A 160 8.38 -12.16 16.45
N ILE A 161 8.36 -12.58 15.18
CA ILE A 161 8.86 -11.79 14.05
C ILE A 161 7.70 -11.02 13.46
N ALA A 162 7.67 -9.72 13.73
CA ALA A 162 6.57 -8.85 13.32
C ALA A 162 6.66 -8.45 11.83
N GLU A 163 7.88 -8.30 11.28
CA GLU A 163 8.06 -7.84 9.90
C GLU A 163 9.29 -8.46 9.24
N GLY A 164 9.26 -8.58 7.91
CA GLY A 164 10.38 -9.01 7.10
C GLY A 164 10.89 -7.89 6.20
N LEU A 165 12.20 -7.61 6.25
CA LEU A 165 12.84 -6.60 5.41
C LEU A 165 13.29 -7.22 4.09
N ILE A 166 12.98 -6.55 2.98
CA ILE A 166 13.25 -7.01 1.62
C ILE A 166 14.32 -6.11 0.98
N ARG A 167 15.26 -6.74 0.28
CA ARG A 167 16.31 -6.09 -0.50
C ARG A 167 16.04 -6.25 -1.99
N ASP A 168 16.66 -5.39 -2.79
CA ASP A 168 16.77 -5.61 -4.24
C ASP A 168 17.90 -6.59 -4.59
N ALA A 169 18.09 -6.83 -5.89
CA ALA A 169 19.13 -7.74 -6.39
C ALA A 169 20.56 -7.22 -6.16
N ASP A 170 20.72 -5.91 -5.94
CA ASP A 170 22.03 -5.28 -5.64
C ASP A 170 22.32 -5.27 -4.12
N GLY A 171 21.43 -5.86 -3.31
CA GLY A 171 21.55 -5.92 -1.86
C GLY A 171 21.09 -4.66 -1.12
N ARG A 172 20.48 -3.69 -1.83
CA ARG A 172 19.97 -2.47 -1.22
C ARG A 172 18.64 -2.74 -0.53
N VAL A 173 18.44 -2.15 0.63
CA VAL A 173 17.18 -2.21 1.37
C VAL A 173 16.09 -1.46 0.61
N VAL A 174 14.93 -2.08 0.46
CA VAL A 174 13.76 -1.47 -0.21
C VAL A 174 12.68 -1.09 0.81
N GLY A 175 12.38 -1.98 1.73
CA GLY A 175 11.34 -1.80 2.74
C GLY A 175 10.93 -3.10 3.39
N GLY A 176 9.89 -3.08 4.20
CA GLY A 176 9.27 -4.28 4.74
C GLY A 176 8.26 -4.91 3.78
N THR A 177 7.69 -6.07 4.18
CA THR A 177 6.63 -6.72 3.38
C THR A 177 5.39 -5.82 3.24
N MET A 178 5.10 -4.99 4.25
CA MET A 178 3.98 -4.04 4.24
C MET A 178 4.34 -2.65 4.80
N SER A 179 5.62 -2.39 5.10
CA SER A 179 6.11 -1.16 5.74
C SER A 179 7.22 -0.47 4.93
N ASN A 180 7.47 0.81 5.24
CA ASN A 180 8.66 1.53 4.81
C ASN A 180 9.67 1.58 5.95
N VAL A 181 10.95 1.76 5.61
CA VAL A 181 12.07 1.78 6.55
C VAL A 181 12.67 3.17 6.62
N PHE A 182 13.01 3.59 7.82
CA PHE A 182 13.84 4.74 8.10
C PHE A 182 14.98 4.33 9.03
N VAL A 183 16.14 4.91 8.81
CA VAL A 183 17.33 4.74 9.66
C VAL A 183 17.71 6.11 10.22
N VAL A 184 17.88 6.19 11.52
CA VAL A 184 18.44 7.38 12.19
C VAL A 184 19.94 7.18 12.32
N ARG A 185 20.74 8.06 11.72
CA ARG A 185 22.20 8.00 11.78
C ARG A 185 22.78 9.41 11.83
N ASP A 186 23.60 9.67 12.83
CA ASP A 186 24.30 10.93 13.05
C ASP A 186 23.38 12.17 13.04
N GLY A 187 22.15 12.00 13.50
CA GLY A 187 21.11 13.03 13.53
C GLY A 187 20.32 13.18 12.23
N ASP A 188 20.66 12.46 11.18
CA ASP A 188 19.92 12.42 9.92
C ASP A 188 18.89 11.30 9.89
N LEU A 189 17.76 11.53 9.23
CA LEU A 189 16.75 10.52 8.93
C LEU A 189 16.93 10.05 7.48
N LEU A 190 17.34 8.79 7.32
CA LEU A 190 17.60 8.18 6.03
C LEU A 190 16.48 7.21 5.67
N THR A 191 16.09 7.15 4.40
CA THR A 191 15.11 6.17 3.90
C THR A 191 15.53 5.67 2.52
N PRO A 192 15.21 4.40 2.17
CA PRO A 192 15.51 3.89 0.84
C PRO A 192 14.93 4.75 -0.27
N GLY A 193 15.73 5.07 -1.28
CA GLY A 193 15.23 5.63 -2.53
C GLY A 193 14.48 4.56 -3.32
N LEU A 194 13.23 4.87 -3.67
CA LEU A 194 12.34 3.93 -4.36
C LEU A 194 12.40 4.15 -5.88
N TRP A 195 13.61 4.19 -6.45
CA TRP A 195 13.81 4.53 -7.86
C TRP A 195 13.51 3.38 -8.81
N HIS A 196 13.63 2.14 -8.35
CA HIS A 196 13.51 0.96 -9.19
C HIS A 196 12.45 -0.02 -8.75
N CYS A 197 12.04 0.02 -7.49
CA CYS A 197 11.01 -0.85 -6.92
C CYS A 197 10.50 -0.28 -5.59
N GLY A 198 9.61 -1.00 -4.89
CA GLY A 198 9.07 -0.57 -3.61
C GLY A 198 7.71 0.14 -3.71
N VAL A 199 7.19 0.56 -2.57
CA VAL A 199 5.95 1.33 -2.45
C VAL A 199 6.21 2.63 -1.72
N ALA A 200 5.88 3.76 -2.34
CA ALA A 200 5.93 5.08 -1.69
C ALA A 200 4.73 5.23 -0.75
N GLY A 201 4.95 4.90 0.53
CA GLY A 201 3.93 4.94 1.57
C GLY A 201 3.42 6.36 1.85
N THR A 202 2.12 6.50 2.16
CA THR A 202 1.54 7.78 2.63
C THR A 202 2.19 8.20 3.95
N MET A 203 2.37 7.26 4.88
CA MET A 203 3.08 7.53 6.13
C MET A 203 4.56 7.85 5.93
N ARG A 204 5.24 7.20 4.96
CA ARG A 204 6.59 7.59 4.57
C ARG A 204 6.66 9.05 4.17
N ALA A 205 5.76 9.48 3.30
CA ALA A 205 5.71 10.89 2.86
C ALA A 205 5.43 11.84 4.04
N ARG A 206 4.54 11.48 4.96
CA ARG A 206 4.27 12.28 6.18
C ARG A 206 5.48 12.38 7.09
N VAL A 207 6.16 11.27 7.36
CA VAL A 207 7.37 11.27 8.20
C VAL A 207 8.42 12.20 7.60
N MET A 208 8.68 12.10 6.30
CA MET A 208 9.64 12.97 5.61
C MET A 208 9.24 14.45 5.70
N MET A 209 7.98 14.76 5.43
CA MET A 209 7.47 16.13 5.53
C MET A 209 7.57 16.69 6.96
N THR A 210 7.14 15.90 7.95
CA THR A 210 7.17 16.32 9.36
C THR A 210 8.60 16.55 9.83
N ALA A 211 9.52 15.64 9.50
CA ALA A 211 10.92 15.79 9.84
C ALA A 211 11.53 17.06 9.21
N THR A 212 11.23 17.33 7.94
CA THR A 212 11.66 18.55 7.27
C THR A 212 11.12 19.82 7.96
N VAL A 213 9.83 19.83 8.32
CA VAL A 213 9.21 20.97 9.04
C VAL A 213 9.87 21.19 10.42
N GLN A 214 10.29 20.11 11.07
CA GLN A 214 10.98 20.16 12.37
C GLN A 214 12.49 20.45 12.25
N GLY A 215 13.00 20.67 11.04
CA GLY A 215 14.43 20.95 10.81
C GLY A 215 15.34 19.72 10.92
N LEU A 216 14.77 18.52 10.95
CA LEU A 216 15.54 17.27 10.92
C LEU A 216 15.93 16.96 9.47
N PRO A 217 17.24 16.79 9.16
CA PRO A 217 17.67 16.42 7.82
C PRO A 217 17.09 15.06 7.40
N VAL A 218 16.45 15.02 6.21
CA VAL A 218 15.87 13.80 5.65
C VAL A 218 16.48 13.55 4.28
N ARG A 219 16.95 12.33 4.04
CA ARG A 219 17.55 11.96 2.75
C ARG A 219 17.04 10.63 2.24
N GLU A 220 16.65 10.61 0.97
CA GLU A 220 16.46 9.38 0.21
C GLU A 220 17.81 8.91 -0.30
N THR A 221 18.20 7.69 0.07
CA THR A 221 19.52 7.16 -0.28
C THR A 221 19.48 5.64 -0.49
N ALA A 222 20.53 5.09 -1.08
CA ALA A 222 20.73 3.65 -1.07
C ALA A 222 21.19 3.24 0.34
N LEU A 223 20.43 2.33 0.96
CA LEU A 223 20.76 1.73 2.24
C LEU A 223 21.16 0.27 2.05
N SER A 224 22.20 -0.15 2.72
CA SER A 224 22.64 -1.55 2.78
C SER A 224 22.14 -2.22 4.07
N VAL A 225 22.34 -3.54 4.18
CA VAL A 225 22.05 -4.30 5.40
C VAL A 225 22.84 -3.77 6.61
N THR A 226 24.06 -3.28 6.38
CA THR A 226 24.94 -2.76 7.44
C THR A 226 24.54 -1.36 7.92
N ASP A 227 23.64 -0.69 7.20
CA ASP A 227 23.10 0.62 7.61
C ASP A 227 21.90 0.46 8.56
N CYS A 228 21.28 -0.72 8.60
CA CYS A 228 20.12 -1.07 9.43
C CYS A 228 20.52 -1.99 10.58
#